data_ebd5425feb2e395c8594ecacdad9efd8
#
_entry.id   ebd5425feb2e395c8594ecacdad9efd8
#
_cell.length_a   1.000
_cell.length_b   1.000
_cell.length_c   1.000
_cell.angle_alpha   90.00
_cell.angle_beta   90.00
_cell.angle_gamma   90.00
#
_symmetry.space_group_name_H-M   'P 1'
#
loop_
_entity.id
_entity.type
_entity.pdbx_description
1 polymer ?
#
loop_
_entity_poly.entity_id
_entity_poly.type
_entity_poly.pdbx_seq_one_letter_code
_entity_poly.pdbx_strand_id
1 'polypeptide(L)'
;MSEASELGRWQARFAAPGYAFGKEPNAFLKAQVHLLRPGQRALSVADGEGRNGVWLAQQGLDVLAIDFSEAGLAKARALAAERGVPLRTELADITTWRWPHEAFDVIAAIFIFVEPDERPAFFNNLKRALKPGGLLLLQGYRPEQLNYRTGGPPKAERMYTRAILQQGFGDMAALDIHEHDSVIGEGTSHAGMSALIDLVARK
;
A
#
# COMPACT_ATOMS: atom_id res chain seq x y z
N MET A 1 8.79 20.01 -6.06
CA MET A 1 7.95 20.41 -4.89
C MET A 1 8.63 19.82 -3.67
N SER A 2 8.85 20.57 -2.58
CA SER A 2 9.57 20.08 -1.41
C SER A 2 8.77 19.00 -0.66
N GLU A 3 9.44 18.04 0.01
CA GLU A 3 8.84 16.99 0.86
C GLU A 3 7.80 17.55 1.84
N ALA A 4 8.07 18.73 2.43
CA ALA A 4 7.14 19.44 3.31
C ALA A 4 5.78 19.75 2.62
N SER A 5 5.75 19.92 1.29
CA SER A 5 4.52 20.17 0.54
C SER A 5 3.70 18.88 0.28
N GLU A 6 4.34 17.71 0.19
CA GLU A 6 3.65 16.43 0.02
C GLU A 6 2.98 15.98 1.33
N LEU A 7 3.71 15.95 2.41
CA LEU A 7 3.16 15.70 3.75
C LEU A 7 2.00 16.66 4.07
N GLY A 8 2.17 17.95 3.83
CA GLY A 8 1.11 18.95 4.08
C GLY A 8 -0.17 18.67 3.28
N ARG A 9 -0.05 18.24 2.01
CA ARG A 9 -1.21 17.88 1.18
C ARG A 9 -1.94 16.63 1.69
N TRP A 10 -1.21 15.59 2.07
CA TRP A 10 -1.80 14.37 2.59
C TRP A 10 -2.40 14.58 3.98
N GLN A 11 -1.72 15.33 4.85
CA GLN A 11 -2.23 15.69 6.17
C GLN A 11 -3.56 16.46 6.04
N ALA A 12 -3.64 17.45 5.15
CA ALA A 12 -4.88 18.19 4.90
C ALA A 12 -5.99 17.30 4.31
N ARG A 13 -5.64 16.41 3.37
CA ARG A 13 -6.60 15.46 2.79
C ARG A 13 -7.20 14.54 3.85
N PHE A 14 -6.37 13.96 4.70
CA PHE A 14 -6.84 13.05 5.75
C PHE A 14 -7.48 13.76 6.94
N ALA A 15 -7.21 15.05 7.16
CA ALA A 15 -7.91 15.85 8.15
C ALA A 15 -9.35 16.23 7.74
N ALA A 16 -9.67 16.16 6.43
CA ALA A 16 -11.02 16.45 5.94
C ALA A 16 -12.05 15.42 6.48
N PRO A 17 -13.34 15.84 6.63
CA PRO A 17 -14.40 14.92 7.05
C PRO A 17 -14.54 13.70 6.12
N GLY A 18 -14.91 12.55 6.69
CA GLY A 18 -15.10 11.31 5.95
C GLY A 18 -13.78 10.57 5.71
N TYR A 19 -13.79 9.64 4.75
CA TYR A 19 -12.64 8.84 4.33
C TYR A 19 -12.39 9.06 2.85
N ALA A 20 -11.22 9.58 2.50
CA ALA A 20 -10.88 9.96 1.12
C ALA A 20 -10.91 8.75 0.15
N PHE A 21 -10.49 7.58 0.65
CA PHE A 21 -10.46 6.33 -0.11
C PHE A 21 -11.49 5.30 0.35
N GLY A 22 -12.51 5.74 1.12
CA GLY A 22 -13.51 4.85 1.69
C GLY A 22 -12.99 3.98 2.84
N LYS A 23 -13.86 3.11 3.37
CA LYS A 23 -13.57 2.22 4.50
C LYS A 23 -13.38 0.76 4.09
N GLU A 24 -13.72 0.42 2.83
CA GLU A 24 -13.56 -0.95 2.33
C GLU A 24 -12.14 -1.16 1.80
N PRO A 25 -11.60 -2.39 1.94
CA PRO A 25 -10.25 -2.70 1.48
C PRO A 25 -10.12 -2.56 -0.03
N ASN A 26 -8.92 -2.36 -0.50
CA ASN A 26 -8.59 -2.44 -1.90
C ASN A 26 -9.03 -3.80 -2.50
N ALA A 27 -9.61 -3.76 -3.69
CA ALA A 27 -10.21 -4.96 -4.31
C ALA A 27 -9.18 -6.05 -4.63
N PHE A 28 -7.99 -5.67 -5.12
CA PHE A 28 -6.90 -6.62 -5.36
C PHE A 28 -6.47 -7.28 -4.05
N LEU A 29 -6.23 -6.49 -2.99
CA LEU A 29 -5.84 -7.02 -1.69
C LEU A 29 -6.89 -8.01 -1.15
N LYS A 30 -8.17 -7.65 -1.24
CA LYS A 30 -9.29 -8.51 -0.83
C LYS A 30 -9.33 -9.83 -1.59
N ALA A 31 -9.05 -9.82 -2.88
CA ALA A 31 -8.99 -11.03 -3.71
C ALA A 31 -7.89 -12.01 -3.26
N GLN A 32 -6.83 -11.53 -2.59
CA GLN A 32 -5.73 -12.37 -2.10
C GLN A 32 -6.01 -13.00 -0.71
N VAL A 33 -7.21 -12.90 -0.17
CA VAL A 33 -7.57 -13.45 1.15
C VAL A 33 -7.16 -14.92 1.32
N HIS A 34 -7.23 -15.72 0.26
CA HIS A 34 -6.88 -17.15 0.26
C HIS A 34 -5.38 -17.42 0.52
N LEU A 35 -4.51 -16.42 0.40
CA LEU A 35 -3.07 -16.49 0.70
C LEU A 35 -2.76 -16.13 2.16
N LEU A 36 -3.72 -15.55 2.88
CA LEU A 36 -3.56 -15.05 4.25
C LEU A 36 -3.92 -16.15 5.27
N ARG A 37 -3.26 -16.11 6.43
CA ARG A 37 -3.55 -17.03 7.54
C ARG A 37 -3.64 -16.25 8.84
N PRO A 38 -4.64 -16.51 9.70
CA PRO A 38 -4.70 -15.91 11.03
C PRO A 38 -3.40 -16.12 11.82
N GLY A 39 -3.02 -15.11 12.60
CA GLY A 39 -1.79 -15.11 13.39
C GLY A 39 -0.53 -14.68 12.65
N GLN A 40 -0.56 -14.50 11.32
CA GLN A 40 0.56 -13.92 10.58
C GLN A 40 0.79 -12.46 10.99
N ARG A 41 2.06 -12.04 11.05
CA ARG A 41 2.41 -10.63 11.22
C ARG A 41 2.38 -9.92 9.88
N ALA A 42 1.61 -8.84 9.79
CA ALA A 42 1.48 -8.05 8.57
C ALA A 42 1.95 -6.61 8.75
N LEU A 43 2.50 -6.05 7.68
CA LEU A 43 2.79 -4.62 7.54
C LEU A 43 1.88 -4.04 6.44
N SER A 44 1.09 -3.03 6.78
CA SER A 44 0.40 -2.19 5.81
C SER A 44 1.18 -0.90 5.64
N VAL A 45 1.78 -0.71 4.47
CA VAL A 45 2.73 0.38 4.20
C VAL A 45 1.97 1.58 3.64
N ALA A 46 2.23 2.78 4.17
CA ALA A 46 1.55 4.04 3.81
C ALA A 46 0.03 3.84 3.77
N ASP A 47 -0.52 3.30 4.88
CA ASP A 47 -1.89 2.79 4.99
C ASP A 47 -2.95 3.91 5.06
N GLY A 48 -2.51 5.16 5.24
CA GLY A 48 -3.38 6.33 5.30
C GLY A 48 -4.44 6.20 6.38
N GLU A 49 -5.72 6.18 5.96
CA GLU A 49 -6.90 6.10 6.84
C GLU A 49 -7.23 4.67 7.30
N GLY A 50 -6.38 3.68 7.01
CA GLY A 50 -6.44 2.35 7.63
C GLY A 50 -7.29 1.30 6.92
N ARG A 51 -7.88 1.58 5.76
CA ARG A 51 -8.82 0.64 5.11
C ARG A 51 -8.24 -0.75 4.85
N ASN A 52 -6.95 -0.83 4.46
CA ASN A 52 -6.27 -2.09 4.18
C ASN A 52 -5.75 -2.75 5.46
N GLY A 53 -5.10 -2.00 6.35
CA GLY A 53 -4.60 -2.50 7.62
C GLY A 53 -5.70 -3.04 8.52
N VAL A 54 -6.83 -2.34 8.62
CA VAL A 54 -8.01 -2.79 9.38
C VAL A 54 -8.60 -4.05 8.78
N TRP A 55 -8.71 -4.13 7.45
CA TRP A 55 -9.20 -5.35 6.80
C TRP A 55 -8.26 -6.55 7.03
N LEU A 56 -6.94 -6.35 6.95
CA LEU A 56 -5.98 -7.41 7.29
C LEU A 56 -6.15 -7.89 8.74
N ALA A 57 -6.39 -6.96 9.67
CA ALA A 57 -6.68 -7.31 11.07
C ALA A 57 -8.00 -8.10 11.21
N GLN A 58 -9.04 -7.78 10.42
CA GLN A 58 -10.29 -8.56 10.35
C GLN A 58 -10.07 -10.00 9.84
N GLN A 59 -9.01 -10.24 9.04
CA GLN A 59 -8.61 -11.60 8.63
C GLN A 59 -7.80 -12.33 9.73
N GLY A 60 -7.65 -11.73 10.91
CA GLY A 60 -6.93 -12.32 12.05
C GLY A 60 -5.42 -12.13 12.04
N LEU A 61 -4.88 -11.22 11.23
CA LEU A 61 -3.46 -10.93 11.21
C LEU A 61 -3.07 -9.95 12.35
N ASP A 62 -1.84 -10.07 12.84
CA ASP A 62 -1.21 -9.09 13.75
C ASP A 62 -0.62 -7.95 12.92
N VAL A 63 -1.35 -6.84 12.79
CA VAL A 63 -1.05 -5.78 11.83
C VAL A 63 -0.34 -4.60 12.46
N LEU A 64 0.74 -4.16 11.82
CA LEU A 64 1.33 -2.84 11.95
C LEU A 64 0.97 -2.02 10.70
N ALA A 65 0.27 -0.90 10.87
CA ALA A 65 0.02 0.08 9.81
C ALA A 65 0.95 1.28 10.01
N ILE A 66 1.69 1.64 8.98
CA ILE A 66 2.57 2.81 8.99
C ILE A 66 2.09 3.84 7.99
N ASP A 67 2.17 5.10 8.37
CA ASP A 67 1.92 6.24 7.49
C ASP A 67 2.65 7.47 8.01
N PHE A 68 2.98 8.42 7.17
CA PHE A 68 3.63 9.66 7.57
C PHE A 68 2.63 10.74 8.04
N SER A 69 1.32 10.50 7.90
CA SER A 69 0.23 11.39 8.31
C SER A 69 -0.40 10.94 9.61
N GLU A 70 -0.25 11.74 10.66
CA GLU A 70 -0.95 11.49 11.94
C GLU A 70 -2.47 11.58 11.79
N ALA A 71 -3.00 12.46 10.92
CA ALA A 71 -4.42 12.53 10.64
C ALA A 71 -4.95 11.24 10.00
N GLY A 72 -4.17 10.64 9.09
CA GLY A 72 -4.47 9.32 8.53
C GLY A 72 -4.51 8.24 9.59
N LEU A 73 -3.45 8.15 10.39
CA LEU A 73 -3.35 7.14 11.46
C LEU A 73 -4.43 7.31 12.55
N ALA A 74 -4.85 8.53 12.85
CA ALA A 74 -5.96 8.76 13.78
C ALA A 74 -7.27 8.16 13.24
N LYS A 75 -7.54 8.30 11.94
CA LYS A 75 -8.70 7.67 11.30
C LYS A 75 -8.55 6.15 11.19
N ALA A 76 -7.34 5.65 10.94
CA ALA A 76 -7.07 4.21 10.94
C ALA A 76 -7.40 3.57 12.30
N ARG A 77 -6.99 4.21 13.39
CA ARG A 77 -7.35 3.77 14.76
C ARG A 77 -8.84 3.84 15.02
N ALA A 78 -9.51 4.90 14.58
CA ALA A 78 -10.96 5.05 14.71
C ALA A 78 -11.72 3.96 13.92
N LEU A 79 -11.28 3.66 12.69
CA LEU A 79 -11.85 2.59 11.86
C LEU A 79 -11.63 1.21 12.49
N ALA A 80 -10.44 0.96 13.05
CA ALA A 80 -10.14 -0.30 13.75
C ALA A 80 -11.06 -0.48 14.96
N ALA A 81 -11.28 0.57 15.75
CA ALA A 81 -12.21 0.56 16.87
C ALA A 81 -13.68 0.33 16.42
N GLU A 82 -14.12 0.99 15.33
CA GLU A 82 -15.45 0.79 14.71
C GLU A 82 -15.64 -0.68 14.26
N ARG A 83 -14.60 -1.30 13.73
CA ARG A 83 -14.62 -2.70 13.24
C ARG A 83 -14.31 -3.72 14.33
N GLY A 84 -14.02 -3.30 15.56
CA GLY A 84 -13.74 -4.18 16.71
C GLY A 84 -12.48 -5.02 16.56
N VAL A 85 -11.44 -4.51 15.87
CA VAL A 85 -10.18 -5.22 15.65
C VAL A 85 -8.98 -4.47 16.22
N PRO A 86 -7.94 -5.16 16.71
CA PRO A 86 -6.70 -4.53 17.11
C PRO A 86 -5.92 -4.05 15.87
N LEU A 87 -5.37 -2.83 15.92
CA LEU A 87 -4.47 -2.31 14.91
C LEU A 87 -3.35 -1.52 15.59
N ARG A 88 -2.12 -1.93 15.38
CA ARG A 88 -0.97 -1.11 15.77
C ARG A 88 -0.67 -0.12 14.68
N THR A 89 -0.42 1.14 15.05
CA THR A 89 -0.06 2.20 14.11
C THR A 89 1.26 2.84 14.51
N GLU A 90 2.07 3.24 13.52
CA GLU A 90 3.32 3.95 13.74
C GLU A 90 3.44 5.11 12.74
N LEU A 91 3.76 6.30 13.24
CA LEU A 91 4.04 7.46 12.39
C LEU A 91 5.43 7.28 11.77
N ALA A 92 5.48 7.08 10.48
CA ALA A 92 6.70 6.72 9.78
C ALA A 92 6.70 7.24 8.34
N ASP A 93 7.79 7.88 7.95
CA ASP A 93 8.11 8.15 6.56
C ASP A 93 8.88 6.95 5.99
N ILE A 94 8.35 6.33 4.95
CA ILE A 94 8.91 5.11 4.34
C ILE A 94 10.33 5.31 3.80
N THR A 95 10.74 6.55 3.53
CA THR A 95 12.08 6.89 3.02
C THR A 95 13.13 6.91 4.12
N THR A 96 12.74 7.24 5.35
CA THR A 96 13.63 7.37 6.51
C THR A 96 13.36 6.37 7.62
N TRP A 97 12.24 5.63 7.54
CA TRP A 97 11.87 4.65 8.55
C TRP A 97 12.91 3.55 8.69
N ARG A 98 13.20 3.19 9.93
CA ARG A 98 14.11 2.08 10.23
C ARG A 98 13.41 0.74 9.98
N TRP A 99 13.41 0.31 8.73
CA TRP A 99 12.81 -0.96 8.31
C TRP A 99 13.37 -2.13 9.12
N PRO A 100 12.52 -2.94 9.77
CA PRO A 100 12.98 -4.13 10.48
C PRO A 100 13.45 -5.21 9.50
N HIS A 101 14.26 -6.14 10.00
CA HIS A 101 14.73 -7.28 9.21
C HIS A 101 13.87 -8.51 9.50
N GLU A 102 13.37 -9.17 8.47
CA GLU A 102 12.62 -10.44 8.53
C GLU A 102 11.52 -10.46 9.62
N ALA A 103 10.74 -9.38 9.69
CA ALA A 103 9.77 -9.18 10.75
C ALA A 103 8.34 -9.56 10.37
N PHE A 104 8.01 -9.59 9.06
CA PHE A 104 6.64 -9.74 8.59
C PHE A 104 6.46 -10.97 7.69
N ASP A 105 5.34 -11.64 7.89
CA ASP A 105 4.89 -12.75 7.04
C ASP A 105 4.18 -12.24 5.79
N VAL A 106 3.55 -11.05 5.89
CA VAL A 106 2.81 -10.38 4.81
C VAL A 106 3.16 -8.89 4.79
N ILE A 107 3.39 -8.33 3.61
CA ILE A 107 3.47 -6.88 3.39
C ILE A 107 2.46 -6.49 2.32
N ALA A 108 1.59 -5.53 2.64
CA ALA A 108 0.69 -4.88 1.69
C ALA A 108 1.22 -3.48 1.35
N ALA A 109 1.45 -3.21 0.06
CA ALA A 109 1.95 -1.96 -0.49
C ALA A 109 1.00 -1.49 -1.61
N ILE A 110 -0.07 -0.78 -1.23
CA ILE A 110 -1.18 -0.46 -2.12
C ILE A 110 -1.19 1.02 -2.47
N PHE A 111 -1.06 1.33 -3.77
CA PHE A 111 -1.03 2.69 -4.31
C PHE A 111 0.04 3.61 -3.70
N ILE A 112 1.22 3.03 -3.44
CA ILE A 112 2.38 3.77 -2.95
C ILE A 112 3.23 4.19 -4.13
N PHE A 113 3.61 5.46 -4.15
CA PHE A 113 4.44 6.03 -5.20
C PHE A 113 5.64 6.72 -4.57
N VAL A 114 6.82 6.25 -4.95
CA VAL A 114 8.10 6.85 -4.56
C VAL A 114 8.79 7.43 -5.79
N GLU A 115 9.67 8.40 -5.59
CA GLU A 115 10.46 8.95 -6.69
C GLU A 115 11.33 7.85 -7.32
N PRO A 116 11.65 7.93 -8.62
CA PRO A 116 12.40 6.89 -9.33
C PRO A 116 13.74 6.53 -8.70
N ASP A 117 14.45 7.50 -8.14
CA ASP A 117 15.76 7.33 -7.47
C ASP A 117 15.64 6.68 -6.09
N GLU A 118 14.53 6.84 -5.40
CA GLU A 118 14.24 6.21 -4.09
C GLU A 118 13.72 4.76 -4.23
N ARG A 119 13.17 4.42 -5.39
CA ARG A 119 12.49 3.15 -5.64
C ARG A 119 13.34 1.90 -5.37
N PRO A 120 14.63 1.84 -5.78
CA PRO A 120 15.48 0.68 -5.47
C PRO A 120 15.64 0.45 -3.97
N ALA A 121 15.82 1.51 -3.19
CA ALA A 121 15.92 1.43 -1.73
C ALA A 121 14.60 0.94 -1.10
N PHE A 122 13.47 1.49 -1.56
CA PHE A 122 12.14 1.09 -1.10
C PHE A 122 11.87 -0.40 -1.39
N PHE A 123 12.13 -0.90 -2.60
CA PHE A 123 11.96 -2.31 -2.96
C PHE A 123 12.85 -3.23 -2.13
N ASN A 124 14.11 -2.86 -1.92
CA ASN A 124 15.03 -3.61 -1.07
C ASN A 124 14.57 -3.64 0.39
N ASN A 125 14.00 -2.55 0.88
CA ASN A 125 13.44 -2.48 2.24
C ASN A 125 12.22 -3.41 2.40
N LEU A 126 11.30 -3.45 1.42
CA LEU A 126 10.18 -4.40 1.42
C LEU A 126 10.68 -5.85 1.48
N LYS A 127 11.64 -6.22 0.61
CA LYS A 127 12.25 -7.57 0.60
C LYS A 127 12.94 -7.90 1.93
N ARG A 128 13.71 -6.94 2.48
CA ARG A 128 14.42 -7.14 3.74
C ARG A 128 13.48 -7.33 4.93
N ALA A 129 12.37 -6.62 4.96
CA ALA A 129 11.38 -6.69 6.04
C ALA A 129 10.55 -7.97 6.02
N LEU A 130 10.42 -8.63 4.87
CA LEU A 130 9.78 -9.94 4.74
C LEU A 130 10.65 -11.05 5.35
N LYS A 131 10.00 -11.95 6.09
CA LYS A 131 10.60 -13.24 6.48
C LYS A 131 10.85 -14.12 5.25
N PRO A 132 11.74 -15.12 5.32
CA PRO A 132 11.80 -16.17 4.30
C PRO A 132 10.42 -16.81 4.06
N GLY A 133 10.01 -16.93 2.80
CA GLY A 133 8.66 -17.38 2.42
C GLY A 133 7.55 -16.33 2.59
N GLY A 134 7.88 -15.14 3.07
CA GLY A 134 6.92 -14.04 3.27
C GLY A 134 6.30 -13.54 1.96
N LEU A 135 5.09 -13.01 2.06
CA LEU A 135 4.24 -12.60 0.95
C LEU A 135 4.26 -11.08 0.77
N LEU A 136 4.56 -10.60 -0.43
CA LEU A 136 4.37 -9.20 -0.85
C LEU A 136 3.14 -9.10 -1.74
N LEU A 137 2.23 -8.19 -1.38
CA LEU A 137 1.06 -7.79 -2.16
C LEU A 137 1.20 -6.32 -2.52
N LEU A 138 1.42 -6.03 -3.80
CA LEU A 138 1.59 -4.65 -4.28
C LEU A 138 0.61 -4.38 -5.42
N GLN A 139 -0.09 -3.26 -5.34
CA GLN A 139 -0.85 -2.72 -6.47
C GLN A 139 -0.50 -1.25 -6.69
N GLY A 140 -0.40 -0.85 -7.94
CA GLY A 140 -0.16 0.53 -8.33
C GLY A 140 -0.77 0.85 -9.70
N TYR A 141 -0.56 2.08 -10.13
CA TYR A 141 -0.95 2.51 -11.48
C TYR A 141 0.17 2.27 -12.48
N ARG A 142 -0.23 1.96 -13.72
CA ARG A 142 0.63 1.96 -14.91
C ARG A 142 0.64 3.35 -15.57
N PRO A 143 1.66 3.68 -16.39
CA PRO A 143 1.74 4.96 -17.10
C PRO A 143 0.50 5.34 -17.92
N GLU A 144 -0.24 4.34 -18.45
CA GLU A 144 -1.48 4.52 -19.19
C GLU A 144 -2.60 5.19 -18.38
N GLN A 145 -2.46 5.20 -17.05
CA GLN A 145 -3.38 5.91 -16.14
C GLN A 145 -3.54 7.40 -16.48
N LEU A 146 -2.52 8.01 -17.04
CA LEU A 146 -2.58 9.41 -17.48
C LEU A 146 -3.68 9.65 -18.54
N ASN A 147 -4.05 8.63 -19.31
CA ASN A 147 -5.11 8.72 -20.31
C ASN A 147 -6.51 8.76 -19.66
N TYR A 148 -6.68 8.11 -18.50
CA TYR A 148 -7.97 8.01 -17.81
C TYR A 148 -8.29 9.22 -16.92
N ARG A 149 -7.29 9.84 -16.33
CA ARG A 149 -7.44 11.01 -15.44
C ARG A 149 -8.36 10.77 -14.23
N THR A 150 -8.44 9.54 -13.76
CA THR A 150 -9.33 9.08 -12.67
C THR A 150 -8.61 8.93 -11.33
N GLY A 151 -7.39 9.44 -11.21
CA GLY A 151 -6.54 9.37 -10.02
C GLY A 151 -5.11 9.01 -10.37
N GLY A 152 -4.30 8.74 -9.37
CA GLY A 152 -2.89 8.41 -9.50
C GLY A 152 -1.96 9.62 -9.55
N PRO A 153 -0.64 9.39 -9.62
CA PRO A 153 0.35 10.46 -9.72
C PRO A 153 0.26 11.17 -11.07
N PRO A 154 0.61 12.47 -11.13
CA PRO A 154 0.53 13.23 -12.37
C PRO A 154 1.70 12.96 -13.34
N LYS A 155 2.64 12.12 -12.96
CA LYS A 155 3.86 11.81 -13.72
C LYS A 155 4.01 10.30 -13.93
N ALA A 156 4.22 9.89 -15.19
CA ALA A 156 4.39 8.48 -15.55
C ALA A 156 5.58 7.81 -14.83
N GLU A 157 6.67 8.56 -14.62
CA GLU A 157 7.87 8.04 -13.97
C GLU A 157 7.64 7.59 -12.51
N ARG A 158 6.60 8.09 -11.84
CA ARG A 158 6.21 7.66 -10.49
C ARG A 158 5.33 6.40 -10.48
N MET A 159 4.93 5.91 -11.65
CA MET A 159 4.08 4.72 -11.80
C MET A 159 4.93 3.48 -12.04
N TYR A 160 4.30 2.32 -11.99
CA TYR A 160 4.97 1.04 -12.16
C TYR A 160 4.75 0.48 -13.56
N THR A 161 5.79 -0.13 -14.10
CA THR A 161 5.71 -0.99 -15.28
C THR A 161 6.13 -2.40 -14.89
N ARG A 162 5.74 -3.38 -15.69
CA ARG A 162 6.21 -4.77 -15.52
C ARG A 162 7.74 -4.84 -15.42
N ALA A 163 8.46 -4.11 -16.27
CA ALA A 163 9.91 -4.10 -16.27
C ALA A 163 10.49 -3.59 -14.95
N ILE A 164 9.92 -2.51 -14.39
CA ILE A 164 10.32 -1.95 -13.09
C ILE A 164 10.12 -2.98 -11.97
N LEU A 165 8.95 -3.65 -11.95
CA LEU A 165 8.66 -4.65 -10.92
C LEU A 165 9.51 -5.92 -11.08
N GLN A 166 9.75 -6.37 -12.31
CA GLN A 166 10.66 -7.49 -12.58
C GLN A 166 12.10 -7.18 -12.16
N GLN A 167 12.58 -5.96 -12.42
CA GLN A 167 13.90 -5.53 -11.97
C GLN A 167 14.00 -5.49 -10.44
N GLY A 168 12.95 -5.04 -9.77
CA GLY A 168 12.94 -4.88 -8.31
C GLY A 168 12.76 -6.17 -7.52
N PHE A 169 11.98 -7.11 -8.06
CA PHE A 169 11.53 -8.31 -7.35
C PHE A 169 11.80 -9.63 -8.07
N GLY A 170 12.48 -9.61 -9.23
CA GLY A 170 12.75 -10.81 -10.01
C GLY A 170 13.69 -11.82 -9.33
N ASP A 171 14.33 -11.43 -8.24
CA ASP A 171 15.14 -12.28 -7.37
C ASP A 171 14.33 -13.01 -6.27
N MET A 172 13.02 -12.76 -6.17
CA MET A 172 12.15 -13.45 -5.23
C MET A 172 11.80 -14.87 -5.71
N ALA A 173 11.52 -15.79 -4.78
CA ALA A 173 11.26 -17.19 -5.07
C ALA A 173 10.04 -17.42 -5.98
N ALA A 174 9.03 -16.55 -5.91
CA ALA A 174 7.89 -16.54 -6.82
C ALA A 174 7.47 -15.10 -7.11
N LEU A 175 7.10 -14.83 -8.36
CA LEU A 175 6.70 -13.51 -8.83
C LEU A 175 5.58 -13.64 -9.85
N ASP A 176 4.41 -13.12 -9.54
CA ASP A 176 3.29 -12.97 -10.46
C ASP A 176 2.97 -11.49 -10.63
N ILE A 177 2.95 -11.02 -11.87
CA ILE A 177 2.66 -9.63 -12.23
C ILE A 177 1.51 -9.62 -13.25
N HIS A 178 0.43 -8.93 -12.91
CA HIS A 178 -0.73 -8.80 -13.76
C HIS A 178 -1.03 -7.34 -14.10
N GLU A 179 -1.09 -7.02 -15.39
CA GLU A 179 -1.42 -5.69 -15.91
C GLU A 179 -2.85 -5.74 -16.46
N HIS A 180 -3.69 -4.80 -16.04
CA HIS A 180 -5.09 -4.76 -16.47
C HIS A 180 -5.67 -3.35 -16.38
N ASP A 181 -6.77 -3.14 -17.08
CA ASP A 181 -7.62 -1.97 -16.96
C ASP A 181 -8.92 -2.38 -16.27
N SER A 182 -9.30 -1.64 -15.23
CA SER A 182 -10.49 -1.95 -14.44
C SER A 182 -11.16 -0.68 -13.93
N VAL A 183 -12.48 -0.73 -13.80
CA VAL A 183 -13.20 0.32 -13.08
C VAL A 183 -13.02 0.09 -11.59
N ILE A 184 -12.44 1.07 -10.91
CA ILE A 184 -12.33 1.07 -9.44
C ILE A 184 -13.31 2.08 -8.85
N GLY A 185 -13.75 1.80 -7.60
CA GLY A 185 -14.65 2.66 -6.83
C GLY A 185 -14.21 2.67 -5.38
N GLU A 186 -13.06 3.30 -5.10
CA GLU A 186 -12.43 3.32 -3.80
C GLU A 186 -12.46 4.75 -3.22
N GLY A 187 -13.60 5.10 -2.62
CA GLY A 187 -13.87 6.45 -2.13
C GLY A 187 -14.05 7.47 -3.26
N THR A 188 -13.85 8.74 -2.93
CA THR A 188 -13.99 9.85 -3.88
C THR A 188 -12.72 10.13 -4.69
N SER A 189 -11.59 9.59 -4.25
CA SER A 189 -10.27 9.92 -4.82
C SER A 189 -9.74 8.85 -5.79
N HIS A 190 -10.29 7.65 -5.78
CA HIS A 190 -9.99 6.56 -6.70
C HIS A 190 -11.29 6.01 -7.31
N ALA A 191 -11.81 6.68 -8.34
CA ALA A 191 -13.08 6.32 -8.96
C ALA A 191 -13.01 6.44 -10.48
N GLY A 192 -13.34 5.35 -11.18
CA GLY A 192 -13.39 5.29 -12.64
C GLY A 192 -12.43 4.27 -13.25
N MET A 193 -12.36 4.27 -14.60
CA MET A 193 -11.44 3.41 -15.34
C MET A 193 -10.00 3.68 -14.94
N SER A 194 -9.25 2.65 -14.65
CA SER A 194 -7.88 2.75 -14.14
C SER A 194 -6.97 1.71 -14.76
N ALA A 195 -5.76 2.14 -15.13
CA ALA A 195 -4.70 1.27 -15.62
C ALA A 195 -3.87 0.77 -14.45
N LEU A 196 -4.04 -0.50 -14.09
CA LEU A 196 -3.50 -1.10 -12.86
C LEU A 196 -2.40 -2.13 -13.15
N ILE A 197 -1.52 -2.28 -12.20
CA ILE A 197 -0.54 -3.36 -12.14
C ILE A 197 -0.53 -3.95 -10.74
N ASP A 198 -0.72 -5.26 -10.69
CA ASP A 198 -0.73 -6.07 -9.48
C ASP A 198 0.54 -6.90 -9.41
N LEU A 199 1.07 -7.07 -8.20
CA LEU A 199 2.18 -7.97 -7.94
C LEU A 199 1.87 -8.82 -6.72
N VAL A 200 2.00 -10.12 -6.88
CA VAL A 200 2.04 -11.12 -5.81
C VAL A 200 3.42 -11.77 -5.85
N ALA A 201 4.21 -11.63 -4.79
CA ALA A 201 5.53 -12.22 -4.76
C ALA A 201 5.83 -12.89 -3.41
N ARG A 202 6.71 -13.92 -3.43
CA ARG A 202 7.22 -14.61 -2.23
C ARG A 202 8.73 -14.51 -2.15
N LYS A 203 9.22 -14.15 -0.97
CA LYS A 203 10.64 -14.15 -0.64
C LYS A 203 11.21 -15.56 -0.50
#